data_2e278a3bb95f65ba08a1f3ee26867e6e
#
_entry.id   2e278a3bb95f65ba08a1f3ee26867e6e
#
_cell.length_a   1.000
_cell.length_b   1.000
_cell.length_c   1.000
_cell.angle_alpha   90.00
_cell.angle_beta   90.00
_cell.angle_gamma   90.00
#
_symmetry.space_group_name_H-M   'P 1'
#
loop_
_entity.id
_entity.type
_entity.pdbx_description
1 polymer ?
#
loop_
_entity_poly.entity_id
_entity_poly.type
_entity_poly.pdbx_seq_one_letter_code
_entity_poly.pdbx_strand_id
1 'polypeptide(L)'
;IAVCPWSRGGKARSIRVQRPDRVEVGEETLVLGAVGELPKAPKKPVQSLEDMQEDELNKATDLRVGLTNLGNTCYLNSTLQVLRAIQPLQEALSEYKGRSGSNQGDAGLVAALRDLYQDMGKTTDAIPPLVLLTTLRTVAPQFAEMANSGVGFAQQDAEEAWLRIVQALSSVSIATPSSQPFVQQYMTGHLSIERTCPEAPEEAPSHADEPFQMLQCNISSTTNDMTAGILDSFSQKLEKHSEHLQRSATYEETRRITRLPEYLFVHFVRFYWRSDINKKTKIMRKVKFPKE
;
A
#
# COMPACT_ATOMS: atom_id res chain seq x y z
N ILE A 1 0.50 7.34 4.38
CA ILE A 1 -0.92 7.66 4.69
C ILE A 1 -0.90 8.75 5.73
N ALA A 2 -1.19 10.00 5.34
CA ALA A 2 -1.35 11.12 6.26
C ALA A 2 -2.76 11.04 6.86
N VAL A 3 -2.86 10.91 8.18
CA VAL A 3 -4.11 11.00 8.93
C VAL A 3 -4.22 12.42 9.46
N CYS A 4 -5.25 13.13 9.04
CA CYS A 4 -5.65 14.42 9.60
C CYS A 4 -6.29 14.21 10.99
N PRO A 5 -5.87 14.90 12.07
CA PRO A 5 -6.55 14.80 13.36
C PRO A 5 -7.71 15.80 13.40
N TRP A 6 -8.92 15.30 13.56
CA TRP A 6 -10.07 16.10 13.99
C TRP A 6 -10.02 16.27 15.51
N SER A 7 -9.78 17.48 16.00
CA SER A 7 -10.03 17.86 17.38
C SER A 7 -11.25 18.80 17.45
N ARG A 8 -12.24 18.42 18.24
CA ARG A 8 -13.42 19.24 18.56
C ARG A 8 -13.02 20.37 19.49
N GLY A 9 -13.52 21.58 19.22
CA GLY A 9 -13.83 22.57 20.21
C GLY A 9 -12.68 23.44 20.73
N GLY A 10 -12.28 24.43 19.95
CA GLY A 10 -11.53 25.58 20.44
C GLY A 10 -12.11 26.86 19.86
N LYS A 11 -12.46 27.81 20.73
CA LYS A 11 -12.97 29.14 20.36
C LYS A 11 -12.02 29.81 19.38
N ALA A 12 -12.56 30.25 18.23
CA ALA A 12 -11.82 31.05 17.26
C ALA A 12 -11.32 32.34 17.91
N ARG A 13 -10.01 32.42 18.15
CA ARG A 13 -9.33 33.68 18.40
C ARG A 13 -9.14 34.35 17.03
N SER A 14 -9.73 35.51 16.84
CA SER A 14 -9.44 36.37 15.70
C SER A 14 -7.98 36.78 15.73
N ILE A 15 -7.18 36.17 14.86
CA ILE A 15 -5.80 36.64 14.61
C ILE A 15 -5.95 37.83 13.67
N ARG A 16 -5.65 39.04 14.20
CA ARG A 16 -5.50 40.23 13.37
C ARG A 16 -4.19 40.08 12.62
N VAL A 17 -4.27 39.61 11.37
CA VAL A 17 -3.12 39.56 10.47
C VAL A 17 -2.82 41.00 10.07
N GLN A 18 -1.76 41.57 10.61
CA GLN A 18 -1.13 42.73 10.00
C GLN A 18 -0.56 42.26 8.67
N ARG A 19 -1.07 42.82 7.57
CA ARG A 19 -0.54 42.54 6.23
C ARG A 19 0.86 43.14 6.18
N PRO A 20 1.92 42.35 5.94
CA PRO A 20 3.20 42.93 5.63
C PRO A 20 3.10 43.60 4.25
N ASP A 21 3.62 44.82 4.13
CA ASP A 21 3.68 45.55 2.86
C ASP A 21 4.61 44.88 1.85
N ARG A 22 5.30 43.81 2.24
CA ARG A 22 6.25 43.05 1.43
C ARG A 22 6.10 41.53 1.73
N VAL A 23 6.06 40.73 0.65
CA VAL A 23 6.15 39.29 0.72
C VAL A 23 7.44 38.89 0.01
N GLU A 24 8.37 38.28 0.73
CA GLU A 24 9.60 37.74 0.16
C GLU A 24 9.31 36.35 -0.41
N VAL A 25 9.50 36.18 -1.72
CA VAL A 25 9.38 34.90 -2.42
C VAL A 25 10.70 34.61 -3.11
N GLY A 26 11.57 33.85 -2.47
CA GLY A 26 12.92 33.59 -2.95
C GLY A 26 13.82 34.84 -2.84
N GLU A 27 14.69 35.05 -3.82
CA GLU A 27 15.61 36.21 -3.88
C GLU A 27 14.98 37.51 -4.45
N GLU A 28 13.70 37.46 -4.89
CA GLU A 28 12.98 38.61 -5.45
C GLU A 28 11.93 39.13 -4.47
N THR A 29 12.01 40.44 -4.18
CA THR A 29 11.03 41.13 -3.33
C THR A 29 9.86 41.61 -4.17
N LEU A 30 8.68 40.99 -4.03
CA LEU A 30 7.44 41.45 -4.65
C LEU A 30 6.80 42.55 -3.81
N VAL A 31 6.68 43.75 -4.34
CA VAL A 31 5.98 44.88 -3.67
C VAL A 31 4.51 44.83 -4.10
N LEU A 32 3.61 44.54 -3.15
CA LEU A 32 2.17 44.61 -3.40
C LEU A 32 1.75 46.06 -3.72
N GLY A 33 1.22 46.26 -4.95
CA GLY A 33 0.78 47.56 -5.44
C GLY A 33 1.75 48.22 -6.42
N ALA A 34 2.89 47.62 -6.74
CA ALA A 34 3.74 48.08 -7.85
C ALA A 34 3.05 47.70 -9.18
N VAL A 35 2.84 48.70 -10.04
CA VAL A 35 2.32 48.48 -11.41
C VAL A 35 3.45 47.90 -12.23
N GLY A 36 3.62 46.59 -12.22
CA GLY A 36 4.40 45.83 -13.16
C GLY A 36 3.57 45.53 -14.40
N GLU A 37 4.22 45.18 -15.52
CA GLU A 37 3.48 44.65 -16.67
C GLU A 37 2.66 43.45 -16.25
N LEU A 38 1.36 43.50 -16.52
CA LEU A 38 0.48 42.36 -16.32
C LEU A 38 0.99 41.14 -17.11
N PRO A 39 0.97 39.95 -16.51
CA PRO A 39 1.33 38.74 -17.24
C PRO A 39 0.52 38.66 -18.52
N LYS A 40 1.18 38.37 -19.65
CA LYS A 40 0.48 38.20 -20.94
C LYS A 40 -0.62 37.17 -20.79
N ALA A 41 -1.82 37.49 -21.27
CA ALA A 41 -2.93 36.57 -21.29
C ALA A 41 -2.51 35.22 -21.90
N PRO A 42 -2.95 34.09 -21.34
CA PRO A 42 -2.64 32.78 -21.88
C PRO A 42 -3.09 32.69 -23.34
N LYS A 43 -2.30 32.09 -24.18
CA LYS A 43 -2.56 31.96 -25.63
C LYS A 43 -3.81 31.15 -25.98
N LYS A 44 -4.33 30.39 -25.04
CA LYS A 44 -5.62 29.67 -25.11
C LYS A 44 -6.54 30.20 -24.01
N PRO A 45 -7.83 30.41 -24.32
CA PRO A 45 -8.80 30.77 -23.28
C PRO A 45 -8.77 29.71 -22.19
N VAL A 46 -8.64 30.15 -20.94
CA VAL A 46 -8.76 29.27 -19.78
C VAL A 46 -10.25 28.98 -19.64
N GLN A 47 -10.63 27.72 -19.87
CA GLN A 47 -12.00 27.26 -19.67
C GLN A 47 -12.27 27.18 -18.15
N SER A 48 -13.38 27.74 -17.70
CA SER A 48 -13.77 27.62 -16.28
C SER A 48 -14.10 26.16 -15.96
N LEU A 49 -13.81 25.72 -14.73
CA LEU A 49 -14.21 24.39 -14.27
C LEU A 49 -15.73 24.18 -14.33
N GLU A 50 -16.51 25.28 -14.20
CA GLU A 50 -17.97 25.27 -14.27
C GLU A 50 -18.50 25.04 -15.69
N ASP A 51 -17.70 25.34 -16.72
CA ASP A 51 -18.05 25.20 -18.14
C ASP A 51 -17.56 23.87 -18.74
N MET A 52 -16.85 23.05 -17.96
CA MET A 52 -16.34 21.75 -18.41
C MET A 52 -17.41 20.67 -18.34
N GLN A 53 -17.42 19.78 -19.32
CA GLN A 53 -18.22 18.56 -19.23
C GLN A 53 -17.64 17.62 -18.13
N GLU A 54 -18.51 16.81 -17.54
CA GLU A 54 -18.16 15.95 -16.40
C GLU A 54 -16.93 15.06 -16.67
N ASP A 55 -16.79 14.52 -17.88
CA ASP A 55 -15.63 13.72 -18.31
C ASP A 55 -14.34 14.54 -18.44
N GLU A 56 -14.45 15.81 -18.85
CA GLU A 56 -13.31 16.73 -18.96
C GLU A 56 -12.91 17.25 -17.58
N LEU A 57 -13.88 17.49 -16.71
CA LEU A 57 -13.68 17.88 -15.33
C LEU A 57 -12.93 16.78 -14.56
N ASN A 58 -13.35 15.53 -14.72
CA ASN A 58 -12.71 14.36 -14.11
C ASN A 58 -11.25 14.20 -14.55
N LYS A 59 -10.95 14.45 -15.83
CA LYS A 59 -9.57 14.43 -16.37
C LYS A 59 -8.75 15.62 -15.90
N ALA A 60 -9.35 16.80 -15.80
CA ALA A 60 -8.64 18.03 -15.42
C ALA A 60 -8.35 18.13 -13.94
N THR A 61 -9.21 17.57 -13.09
CA THR A 61 -9.07 17.63 -11.63
C THR A 61 -8.30 16.46 -11.04
N ASP A 62 -8.03 15.39 -11.81
CA ASP A 62 -7.42 14.13 -11.34
C ASP A 62 -8.02 13.64 -10.01
N LEU A 63 -9.32 13.91 -9.82
CA LEU A 63 -10.05 13.55 -8.60
C LEU A 63 -10.24 12.05 -8.55
N ARG A 64 -9.49 11.42 -7.67
CA ARG A 64 -9.61 9.99 -7.42
C ARG A 64 -10.86 9.72 -6.57
N VAL A 65 -11.75 8.89 -7.09
CA VAL A 65 -12.95 8.46 -6.39
C VAL A 65 -12.62 7.78 -5.07
N GLY A 66 -13.27 8.22 -4.01
CA GLY A 66 -13.12 7.65 -2.68
C GLY A 66 -13.86 6.32 -2.50
N LEU A 67 -13.58 5.66 -1.38
CA LEU A 67 -14.32 4.49 -0.92
C LEU A 67 -14.98 4.79 0.43
N THR A 68 -16.27 4.47 0.55
CA THR A 68 -17.01 4.65 1.79
C THR A 68 -16.51 3.69 2.86
N ASN A 69 -16.33 4.17 4.08
CA ASN A 69 -16.00 3.31 5.23
C ASN A 69 -17.27 2.64 5.76
N LEU A 70 -17.33 1.32 5.67
CA LEU A 70 -18.46 0.48 6.10
C LEU A 70 -18.33 -0.03 7.55
N GLY A 71 -17.60 0.68 8.39
CA GLY A 71 -17.26 0.29 9.75
C GLY A 71 -15.99 -0.55 9.82
N ASN A 72 -14.92 0.07 10.36
CA ASN A 72 -13.58 -0.51 10.51
C ASN A 72 -12.96 -1.07 9.22
N THR A 73 -13.39 -0.61 8.02
CA THR A 73 -12.91 -1.10 6.71
C THR A 73 -11.81 -0.25 6.10
N CYS A 74 -11.20 0.66 6.85
CA CYS A 74 -10.14 1.53 6.35
C CYS A 74 -8.90 0.75 5.86
N TYR A 75 -8.59 -0.40 6.46
CA TYR A 75 -7.53 -1.31 6.02
C TYR A 75 -7.75 -1.77 4.57
N LEU A 76 -8.97 -2.20 4.25
CA LEU A 76 -9.34 -2.64 2.91
C LEU A 76 -9.37 -1.47 1.92
N ASN A 77 -10.00 -0.35 2.31
CA ASN A 77 -10.09 0.83 1.45
C ASN A 77 -8.70 1.34 1.03
N SER A 78 -7.75 1.38 1.96
CA SER A 78 -6.37 1.78 1.64
C SER A 78 -5.68 0.80 0.69
N THR A 79 -5.85 -0.49 0.91
CA THR A 79 -5.31 -1.56 0.04
C THR A 79 -5.88 -1.46 -1.38
N LEU A 80 -7.19 -1.26 -1.50
CA LEU A 80 -7.86 -1.13 -2.80
C LEU A 80 -7.40 0.11 -3.57
N GLN A 81 -7.20 1.24 -2.90
CA GLN A 81 -6.69 2.45 -3.55
C GLN A 81 -5.24 2.30 -4.04
N VAL A 82 -4.39 1.59 -3.28
CA VAL A 82 -3.02 1.28 -3.71
C VAL A 82 -3.02 0.35 -4.92
N LEU A 83 -3.81 -0.72 -4.91
CA LEU A 83 -3.93 -1.65 -6.04
C LEU A 83 -4.52 -0.96 -7.28
N ARG A 84 -5.46 -0.03 -7.10
CA ARG A 84 -6.03 0.75 -8.19
C ARG A 84 -5.00 1.62 -8.91
N ALA A 85 -3.93 2.04 -8.26
CA ALA A 85 -2.87 2.81 -8.89
C ALA A 85 -2.03 2.01 -9.90
N ILE A 86 -2.17 0.69 -9.93
CA ILE A 86 -1.45 -0.19 -10.87
C ILE A 86 -2.24 -0.26 -12.17
N GLN A 87 -1.81 0.49 -13.18
CA GLN A 87 -2.51 0.58 -14.46
C GLN A 87 -2.61 -0.76 -15.21
N PRO A 88 -1.55 -1.59 -15.32
CA PRO A 88 -1.66 -2.91 -15.93
C PRO A 88 -2.67 -3.83 -15.22
N LEU A 89 -2.90 -3.65 -13.91
CA LEU A 89 -3.93 -4.40 -13.19
C LEU A 89 -5.34 -3.98 -13.63
N GLN A 90 -5.56 -2.68 -13.83
CA GLN A 90 -6.84 -2.16 -14.33
C GLN A 90 -7.17 -2.75 -15.69
N GLU A 91 -6.18 -2.74 -16.61
CA GLU A 91 -6.31 -3.28 -17.95
C GLU A 91 -6.62 -4.79 -17.92
N ALA A 92 -5.82 -5.56 -17.20
CA ALA A 92 -6.01 -6.99 -17.05
C ALA A 92 -7.36 -7.37 -16.41
N LEU A 93 -7.80 -6.61 -15.40
CA LEU A 93 -9.11 -6.82 -14.78
C LEU A 93 -10.25 -6.49 -15.73
N SER A 94 -10.12 -5.49 -16.60
CA SER A 94 -11.17 -5.11 -17.54
C SER A 94 -11.51 -6.24 -18.53
N GLU A 95 -10.54 -7.07 -18.86
CA GLU A 95 -10.69 -8.23 -19.76
C GLU A 95 -11.18 -9.49 -19.04
N TYR A 96 -11.12 -9.50 -17.70
CA TYR A 96 -11.52 -10.66 -16.91
C TYR A 96 -13.03 -10.91 -16.95
N LYS A 97 -13.46 -12.09 -17.39
CA LYS A 97 -14.87 -12.46 -17.60
C LYS A 97 -15.52 -13.25 -16.46
N GLY A 98 -14.87 -13.33 -15.28
CA GLY A 98 -15.44 -13.99 -14.11
C GLY A 98 -16.72 -13.29 -13.63
N ARG A 99 -17.52 -14.01 -12.84
CA ARG A 99 -18.74 -13.48 -12.20
C ARG A 99 -18.44 -13.12 -10.77
N SER A 100 -18.85 -11.92 -10.35
CA SER A 100 -18.77 -11.50 -8.95
C SER A 100 -19.79 -12.25 -8.07
N GLY A 101 -19.39 -12.52 -6.82
CA GLY A 101 -20.26 -13.15 -5.85
C GLY A 101 -19.51 -14.10 -4.91
N SER A 102 -20.03 -14.23 -3.70
CA SER A 102 -19.40 -15.00 -2.61
C SER A 102 -19.28 -16.51 -2.89
N ASN A 103 -20.14 -17.07 -3.74
CA ASN A 103 -20.14 -18.50 -4.06
C ASN A 103 -19.07 -18.90 -5.09
N GLN A 104 -18.31 -17.94 -5.63
CA GLN A 104 -17.31 -18.17 -6.68
C GLN A 104 -15.87 -18.23 -6.13
N GLY A 105 -15.69 -18.19 -4.82
CA GLY A 105 -14.36 -18.22 -4.21
C GLY A 105 -13.47 -17.06 -4.69
N ASP A 106 -12.22 -17.38 -5.01
CA ASP A 106 -11.23 -16.38 -5.47
C ASP A 106 -11.63 -15.72 -6.80
N ALA A 107 -12.23 -16.47 -7.69
CA ALA A 107 -12.75 -15.94 -8.95
C ALA A 107 -13.83 -14.86 -8.72
N GLY A 108 -14.71 -15.07 -7.74
CA GLY A 108 -15.70 -14.10 -7.32
C GLY A 108 -15.09 -12.84 -6.69
N LEU A 109 -14.02 -13.00 -5.91
CA LEU A 109 -13.31 -11.87 -5.31
C LEU A 109 -12.63 -11.00 -6.38
N VAL A 110 -11.97 -11.62 -7.35
CA VAL A 110 -11.33 -10.92 -8.48
C VAL A 110 -12.36 -10.21 -9.35
N ALA A 111 -13.51 -10.85 -9.62
CA ALA A 111 -14.59 -10.22 -10.36
C ALA A 111 -15.21 -9.04 -9.60
N ALA A 112 -15.39 -9.15 -8.28
CA ALA A 112 -15.87 -8.05 -7.44
C ALA A 112 -14.88 -6.87 -7.41
N LEU A 113 -13.57 -7.15 -7.47
CA LEU A 113 -12.53 -6.12 -7.59
C LEU A 113 -12.62 -5.38 -8.93
N ARG A 114 -12.78 -6.13 -10.04
CA ARG A 114 -13.02 -5.56 -11.38
C ARG A 114 -14.24 -4.64 -11.37
N ASP A 115 -15.36 -5.15 -10.90
CA ASP A 115 -16.64 -4.42 -10.93
C ASP A 115 -16.55 -3.12 -10.10
N LEU A 116 -15.92 -3.19 -8.92
CA LEU A 116 -15.66 -2.01 -8.09
C LEU A 116 -14.84 -0.96 -8.83
N TYR A 117 -13.76 -1.37 -9.49
CA TYR A 117 -12.89 -0.43 -10.21
C TYR A 117 -13.57 0.16 -11.45
N GLN A 118 -14.41 -0.62 -12.15
CA GLN A 118 -15.22 -0.11 -13.25
C GLN A 118 -16.24 0.93 -12.75
N ASP A 119 -16.88 0.69 -11.61
CA ASP A 119 -17.83 1.64 -11.04
C ASP A 119 -17.13 2.90 -10.53
N MET A 120 -15.94 2.77 -9.92
CA MET A 120 -15.10 3.92 -9.56
C MET A 120 -14.66 4.76 -10.78
N GLY A 121 -14.67 4.21 -11.98
CA GLY A 121 -14.40 4.94 -13.21
C GLY A 121 -15.58 5.74 -13.75
N LYS A 122 -16.79 5.50 -13.23
CA LYS A 122 -18.05 6.10 -13.75
C LYS A 122 -18.60 7.23 -12.88
N THR A 123 -18.03 7.49 -11.71
CA THR A 123 -18.55 8.48 -10.76
C THR A 123 -17.42 9.25 -10.09
N THR A 124 -17.75 10.40 -9.54
CA THR A 124 -16.88 11.21 -8.67
C THR A 124 -17.19 11.00 -7.19
N ASP A 125 -18.35 10.42 -6.87
CA ASP A 125 -18.78 10.18 -5.50
C ASP A 125 -18.10 8.96 -4.89
N ALA A 126 -18.00 8.96 -3.55
CA ALA A 126 -17.43 7.82 -2.83
C ALA A 126 -18.34 6.58 -2.92
N ILE A 127 -17.77 5.44 -3.33
CA ILE A 127 -18.49 4.18 -3.52
C ILE A 127 -18.31 3.26 -2.30
N PRO A 128 -19.38 2.60 -1.81
CA PRO A 128 -19.27 1.55 -0.82
C PRO A 128 -18.76 0.24 -1.45
N PRO A 129 -17.61 -0.33 -1.04
CA PRO A 129 -17.09 -1.57 -1.58
C PRO A 129 -17.79 -2.82 -1.00
N LEU A 130 -19.14 -2.82 -0.97
CA LEU A 130 -19.94 -3.78 -0.24
C LEU A 130 -19.82 -5.20 -0.80
N VAL A 131 -19.94 -5.38 -2.11
CA VAL A 131 -19.87 -6.69 -2.77
C VAL A 131 -18.49 -7.30 -2.57
N LEU A 132 -17.44 -6.53 -2.75
CA LEU A 132 -16.07 -6.99 -2.54
C LEU A 132 -15.82 -7.36 -1.07
N LEU A 133 -16.28 -6.53 -0.12
CA LEU A 133 -16.13 -6.79 1.32
C LEU A 133 -16.88 -8.06 1.74
N THR A 134 -18.10 -8.27 1.28
CA THR A 134 -18.88 -9.48 1.61
C THR A 134 -18.24 -10.73 1.00
N THR A 135 -17.77 -10.63 -0.24
CA THR A 135 -17.04 -11.74 -0.87
C THR A 135 -15.75 -12.06 -0.14
N LEU A 136 -14.96 -11.03 0.21
CA LEU A 136 -13.72 -11.20 0.99
C LEU A 136 -13.99 -11.93 2.32
N ARG A 137 -15.01 -11.53 3.06
CA ARG A 137 -15.41 -12.16 4.33
C ARG A 137 -15.86 -13.62 4.16
N THR A 138 -16.43 -13.97 3.03
CA THR A 138 -16.82 -15.35 2.73
C THR A 138 -15.63 -16.22 2.39
N VAL A 139 -14.69 -15.73 1.59
CA VAL A 139 -13.51 -16.50 1.16
C VAL A 139 -12.37 -16.48 2.18
N ALA A 140 -12.44 -15.56 3.14
CA ALA A 140 -11.45 -15.39 4.20
C ALA A 140 -12.14 -14.98 5.52
N PRO A 141 -12.62 -15.97 6.30
CA PRO A 141 -13.45 -15.74 7.50
C PRO A 141 -12.82 -14.86 8.59
N GLN A 142 -11.48 -14.75 8.64
CA GLN A 142 -10.79 -13.85 9.57
C GLN A 142 -11.21 -12.39 9.40
N PHE A 143 -11.62 -11.96 8.20
CA PHE A 143 -12.15 -10.61 7.96
C PHE A 143 -13.61 -10.43 8.40
N ALA A 144 -14.25 -11.50 8.87
CA ALA A 144 -15.59 -11.51 9.44
C ALA A 144 -15.60 -11.61 10.97
N GLU A 145 -14.45 -11.53 11.63
CA GLU A 145 -14.36 -11.53 13.08
C GLU A 145 -15.10 -10.32 13.68
N MET A 146 -15.86 -10.57 14.74
CA MET A 146 -16.58 -9.52 15.45
C MET A 146 -15.64 -8.69 16.31
N ALA A 147 -15.94 -7.41 16.42
CA ALA A 147 -15.20 -6.53 17.33
C ALA A 147 -15.42 -6.94 18.79
N ASN A 148 -14.42 -6.73 19.65
CA ASN A 148 -14.50 -7.05 21.08
C ASN A 148 -15.66 -6.33 21.81
N SER A 149 -16.18 -5.24 21.23
CA SER A 149 -17.38 -4.54 21.70
C SER A 149 -18.68 -5.30 21.44
N GLY A 150 -18.65 -6.39 20.67
CA GLY A 150 -19.84 -7.13 20.22
C GLY A 150 -20.67 -6.40 19.16
N VAL A 151 -20.26 -5.22 18.73
CA VAL A 151 -20.95 -4.42 17.71
C VAL A 151 -20.05 -4.23 16.48
N GLY A 152 -20.50 -4.78 15.34
CA GLY A 152 -19.77 -4.70 14.07
C GLY A 152 -18.55 -5.63 14.00
N PHE A 153 -17.79 -5.48 12.92
CA PHE A 153 -16.61 -6.29 12.65
C PHE A 153 -15.34 -5.64 13.20
N ALA A 154 -14.38 -6.48 13.57
CA ALA A 154 -13.07 -6.02 14.03
C ALA A 154 -12.30 -5.31 12.90
N GLN A 155 -11.42 -4.38 13.29
CA GLN A 155 -10.44 -3.82 12.37
C GLN A 155 -9.38 -4.87 12.08
N GLN A 156 -9.08 -5.07 10.81
CA GLN A 156 -8.10 -6.06 10.35
C GLN A 156 -6.81 -5.41 9.84
N ASP A 157 -5.82 -6.21 9.51
CA ASP A 157 -4.54 -5.73 8.97
C ASP A 157 -4.63 -5.50 7.45
N ALA A 158 -4.07 -4.39 7.01
CA ALA A 158 -4.03 -4.04 5.58
C ALA A 158 -3.09 -4.96 4.80
N GLU A 159 -2.04 -5.48 5.43
CA GLU A 159 -1.14 -6.47 4.84
C GLU A 159 -1.88 -7.77 4.55
N GLU A 160 -2.65 -8.28 5.51
CA GLU A 160 -3.44 -9.51 5.32
C GLU A 160 -4.45 -9.35 4.19
N ALA A 161 -5.12 -8.19 4.11
CA ALA A 161 -6.04 -7.90 3.02
C ALA A 161 -5.32 -7.87 1.67
N TRP A 162 -4.15 -7.26 1.61
CA TRP A 162 -3.32 -7.22 0.41
C TRP A 162 -2.88 -8.63 -0.01
N LEU A 163 -2.32 -9.41 0.91
CA LEU A 163 -1.89 -10.80 0.67
C LEU A 163 -3.05 -11.65 0.13
N ARG A 164 -4.23 -11.53 0.74
CA ARG A 164 -5.40 -12.30 0.34
C ARG A 164 -5.90 -11.94 -1.06
N ILE A 165 -5.90 -10.66 -1.41
CA ILE A 165 -6.29 -10.21 -2.76
C ILE A 165 -5.25 -10.66 -3.79
N VAL A 166 -3.96 -10.50 -3.52
CA VAL A 166 -2.88 -10.94 -4.43
C VAL A 166 -2.91 -12.46 -4.61
N GLN A 167 -3.19 -13.23 -3.56
CA GLN A 167 -3.39 -14.67 -3.65
C GLN A 167 -4.55 -15.02 -4.60
N ALA A 168 -5.69 -14.31 -4.49
CA ALA A 168 -6.81 -14.51 -5.39
C ALA A 168 -6.45 -14.14 -6.84
N LEU A 169 -5.71 -13.05 -7.06
CA LEU A 169 -5.20 -12.68 -8.39
C LEU A 169 -4.23 -13.72 -8.95
N SER A 170 -3.46 -14.40 -8.10
CA SER A 170 -2.53 -15.46 -8.50
C SER A 170 -3.24 -16.77 -8.85
N SER A 171 -4.31 -17.10 -8.12
CA SER A 171 -5.08 -18.35 -8.33
C SER A 171 -5.95 -18.28 -9.58
N VAL A 172 -6.32 -17.08 -10.00
CA VAL A 172 -7.11 -16.83 -11.20
C VAL A 172 -6.17 -16.38 -12.31
N SER A 173 -6.08 -17.15 -13.39
CA SER A 173 -5.27 -16.79 -14.55
C SER A 173 -5.86 -15.58 -15.26
N ILE A 174 -5.42 -14.38 -14.82
CA ILE A 174 -5.74 -13.14 -15.51
C ILE A 174 -4.79 -13.00 -16.69
N ALA A 175 -5.36 -12.82 -17.89
CA ALA A 175 -4.57 -12.69 -19.11
C ALA A 175 -3.67 -11.46 -19.07
N THR A 176 -2.42 -11.63 -19.48
CA THR A 176 -1.47 -10.55 -19.71
C THR A 176 -0.96 -10.62 -21.14
N PRO A 177 -0.45 -9.53 -21.72
CA PRO A 177 0.10 -9.55 -23.07
C PRO A 177 1.21 -10.59 -23.28
N SER A 178 1.94 -10.95 -22.22
CA SER A 178 3.04 -11.92 -22.27
C SER A 178 2.61 -13.38 -22.03
N SER A 179 1.32 -13.65 -21.84
CA SER A 179 0.77 -14.97 -21.46
C SER A 179 1.27 -15.50 -20.10
N GLN A 180 1.95 -14.70 -19.30
CA GLN A 180 2.31 -15.05 -17.92
C GLN A 180 1.21 -14.61 -16.95
N PRO A 181 1.03 -15.29 -15.79
CA PRO A 181 0.13 -14.82 -14.76
C PRO A 181 0.48 -13.40 -14.30
N PHE A 182 -0.51 -12.55 -14.12
CA PHE A 182 -0.33 -11.13 -13.78
C PHE A 182 0.62 -10.91 -12.61
N VAL A 183 0.39 -11.60 -11.50
CA VAL A 183 1.20 -11.45 -10.28
C VAL A 183 2.66 -11.86 -10.52
N GLN A 184 2.88 -12.91 -11.30
CA GLN A 184 4.24 -13.35 -11.64
C GLN A 184 4.99 -12.33 -12.49
N GLN A 185 4.30 -11.72 -13.45
CA GLN A 185 4.91 -10.76 -14.37
C GLN A 185 5.24 -9.45 -13.65
N TYR A 186 4.29 -8.90 -12.91
CA TYR A 186 4.36 -7.51 -12.45
C TYR A 186 4.72 -7.35 -10.97
N MET A 187 4.42 -8.36 -10.13
CA MET A 187 4.49 -8.23 -8.66
C MET A 187 5.48 -9.21 -8.01
N THR A 188 6.09 -10.13 -8.77
CA THR A 188 7.00 -11.14 -8.21
C THR A 188 8.44 -10.80 -8.50
N GLY A 189 9.23 -10.60 -7.44
CA GLY A 189 10.68 -10.53 -7.47
C GLY A 189 11.32 -11.87 -7.05
N HIS A 190 12.64 -11.95 -7.04
CA HIS A 190 13.40 -13.12 -6.60
C HIS A 190 14.49 -12.74 -5.62
N LEU A 191 14.69 -13.59 -4.61
CA LEU A 191 15.75 -13.49 -3.62
C LEU A 191 16.65 -14.72 -3.74
N SER A 192 17.95 -14.52 -3.68
CA SER A 192 18.91 -15.58 -3.38
C SER A 192 19.18 -15.56 -1.88
N ILE A 193 19.06 -16.72 -1.27
CA ILE A 193 19.24 -16.95 0.16
C ILE A 193 20.47 -17.83 0.35
N GLU A 194 21.40 -17.36 1.16
CA GLU A 194 22.59 -18.10 1.56
C GLU A 194 22.54 -18.34 3.07
N ARG A 195 22.72 -19.60 3.48
CA ARG A 195 22.75 -20.01 4.89
C ARG A 195 24.09 -20.62 5.21
N THR A 196 24.75 -20.10 6.22
CA THR A 196 26.05 -20.58 6.73
C THR A 196 25.92 -20.96 8.20
N CYS A 197 26.63 -21.98 8.61
CA CYS A 197 26.71 -22.39 10.02
C CYS A 197 28.06 -21.93 10.63
N PRO A 198 28.06 -20.84 11.43
CA PRO A 198 29.32 -20.42 12.10
C PRO A 198 29.89 -21.45 13.06
N GLU A 199 29.03 -22.34 13.60
CA GLU A 199 29.44 -23.42 14.51
C GLU A 199 30.09 -24.62 13.78
N ALA A 200 29.89 -24.72 12.45
CA ALA A 200 30.47 -25.73 11.59
C ALA A 200 31.00 -25.11 10.29
N PRO A 201 32.17 -24.45 10.32
CA PRO A 201 32.72 -23.79 9.13
C PRO A 201 33.05 -24.74 7.97
N GLU A 202 33.15 -26.03 8.25
CA GLU A 202 33.39 -27.07 7.26
C GLU A 202 32.11 -27.49 6.52
N GLU A 203 30.93 -27.15 7.04
CA GLU A 203 29.64 -27.38 6.38
C GLU A 203 29.48 -26.38 5.23
N ALA A 204 29.29 -26.91 4.02
CA ALA A 204 29.12 -26.05 2.84
C ALA A 204 27.90 -25.15 2.97
N PRO A 205 27.98 -23.86 2.57
CA PRO A 205 26.83 -22.98 2.54
C PRO A 205 25.68 -23.55 1.71
N SER A 206 24.47 -23.46 2.23
CA SER A 206 23.28 -23.84 1.46
C SER A 206 22.69 -22.62 0.75
N HIS A 207 22.31 -22.79 -0.52
CA HIS A 207 21.73 -21.75 -1.35
C HIS A 207 20.29 -22.11 -1.71
N ALA A 208 19.41 -21.12 -1.75
CA ALA A 208 18.05 -21.25 -2.23
C ALA A 208 17.63 -19.97 -2.98
N ASP A 209 16.84 -20.15 -4.02
CA ASP A 209 16.19 -19.01 -4.71
C ASP A 209 14.70 -19.03 -4.37
N GLU A 210 14.20 -17.92 -3.83
CA GLU A 210 12.82 -17.80 -3.40
C GLU A 210 12.14 -16.60 -4.10
N PRO A 211 10.92 -16.81 -4.65
CA PRO A 211 10.12 -15.70 -5.14
C PRO A 211 9.56 -14.88 -3.97
N PHE A 212 9.47 -13.57 -4.13
CA PHE A 212 8.80 -12.69 -3.17
C PHE A 212 7.82 -11.75 -3.88
N GLN A 213 6.79 -11.34 -3.20
CA GLN A 213 5.79 -10.38 -3.68
C GLN A 213 5.78 -9.10 -2.85
N MET A 214 6.43 -9.12 -1.69
CA MET A 214 6.51 -8.01 -0.76
C MET A 214 7.80 -8.10 0.03
N LEU A 215 8.43 -6.96 0.30
CA LEU A 215 9.55 -6.84 1.23
C LEU A 215 9.08 -6.30 2.57
N GLN A 216 9.65 -6.80 3.64
CA GLN A 216 9.42 -6.27 4.98
C GLN A 216 10.43 -5.18 5.29
N CYS A 217 9.95 -4.05 5.78
CA CYS A 217 10.76 -2.97 6.32
C CYS A 217 10.62 -2.99 7.83
N ASN A 218 11.59 -3.56 8.52
CA ASN A 218 11.61 -3.61 9.98
C ASN A 218 11.85 -2.22 10.55
N ILE A 219 11.00 -1.80 11.48
CA ILE A 219 11.11 -0.50 12.13
C ILE A 219 11.51 -0.71 13.58
N SER A 220 12.72 -0.26 13.90
CA SER A 220 13.27 -0.23 15.25
C SER A 220 13.35 1.21 15.80
N SER A 221 13.87 1.37 17.00
CA SER A 221 14.16 2.69 17.57
C SER A 221 15.23 3.47 16.78
N THR A 222 16.04 2.79 15.97
CA THR A 222 17.15 3.38 15.20
C THR A 222 16.86 3.51 13.71
N THR A 223 15.82 2.86 13.18
CA THR A 223 15.47 2.90 11.75
C THR A 223 14.99 4.30 11.34
N ASN A 224 15.70 4.96 10.43
CA ASN A 224 15.41 6.31 9.94
C ASN A 224 14.90 6.34 8.50
N ASP A 225 15.23 5.33 7.72
CA ASP A 225 14.85 5.21 6.32
C ASP A 225 14.43 3.78 5.96
N MET A 226 13.73 3.68 4.84
CA MET A 226 13.18 2.42 4.35
C MET A 226 14.27 1.41 3.96
N THR A 227 15.35 1.88 3.35
CA THR A 227 16.45 1.02 2.90
C THR A 227 17.09 0.30 4.06
N ALA A 228 17.40 1.05 5.15
CA ALA A 228 17.95 0.45 6.37
C ALA A 228 17.00 -0.58 6.99
N GLY A 229 15.68 -0.30 7.00
CA GLY A 229 14.67 -1.23 7.52
C GLY A 229 14.51 -2.50 6.67
N ILE A 230 14.69 -2.41 5.36
CA ILE A 230 14.69 -3.58 4.47
C ILE A 230 15.97 -4.40 4.66
N LEU A 231 17.13 -3.75 4.69
CA LEU A 231 18.42 -4.44 4.87
C LEU A 231 18.49 -5.17 6.21
N ASP A 232 17.89 -4.62 7.26
CA ASP A 232 17.75 -5.29 8.55
C ASP A 232 16.98 -6.62 8.45
N SER A 233 16.03 -6.73 7.52
CA SER A 233 15.28 -7.97 7.27
C SER A 233 16.05 -9.00 6.43
N PHE A 234 17.19 -8.61 5.84
CA PHE A 234 17.96 -9.46 4.94
C PHE A 234 19.04 -10.29 5.65
N SER A 235 19.30 -10.02 6.92
CA SER A 235 20.20 -10.79 7.74
C SER A 235 19.48 -11.27 8.99
N GLN A 236 19.40 -12.56 9.18
CA GLN A 236 18.75 -13.15 10.37
C GLN A 236 19.48 -14.39 10.83
N LYS A 237 19.31 -14.69 12.11
CA LYS A 237 19.81 -15.94 12.69
C LYS A 237 18.62 -16.88 12.85
N LEU A 238 18.82 -18.13 12.47
CA LEU A 238 17.80 -19.17 12.63
C LEU A 238 18.40 -20.43 13.23
N GLU A 239 17.64 -21.12 14.04
CA GLU A 239 18.02 -22.44 14.55
C GLU A 239 17.56 -23.53 13.58
N LYS A 240 18.47 -24.35 13.13
CA LYS A 240 18.23 -25.50 12.25
C LYS A 240 19.06 -26.68 12.70
N HIS A 241 18.55 -27.90 12.48
CA HIS A 241 19.33 -29.11 12.70
C HIS A 241 20.48 -29.17 11.69
N SER A 242 21.72 -29.26 12.19
CA SER A 242 22.90 -29.50 11.38
C SER A 242 23.15 -31.00 11.30
N GLU A 243 23.21 -31.53 10.10
CA GLU A 243 23.59 -32.94 9.85
C GLU A 243 25.04 -33.18 10.21
N HIS A 244 25.89 -32.16 10.06
CA HIS A 244 27.32 -32.27 10.41
C HIS A 244 27.55 -32.36 11.92
N LEU A 245 26.83 -31.51 12.69
CA LEU A 245 26.95 -31.46 14.14
C LEU A 245 26.02 -32.45 14.86
N GLN A 246 25.05 -33.07 14.16
CA GLN A 246 24.02 -33.97 14.72
C GLN A 246 23.22 -33.35 15.85
N ARG A 247 23.07 -31.99 15.83
CA ARG A 247 22.26 -31.19 16.79
C ARG A 247 21.74 -29.93 16.14
N SER A 248 20.85 -29.25 16.85
CA SER A 248 20.46 -27.89 16.47
C SER A 248 21.63 -26.94 16.59
N ALA A 249 21.85 -26.13 15.58
CA ALA A 249 22.88 -25.12 15.51
C ALA A 249 22.29 -23.80 14.97
N THR A 250 22.98 -22.71 15.26
CA THR A 250 22.58 -21.39 14.79
C THR A 250 23.17 -21.14 13.40
N TYR A 251 22.30 -20.94 12.43
CA TYR A 251 22.67 -20.55 11.06
C TYR A 251 22.50 -19.05 10.89
N GLU A 252 23.41 -18.45 10.14
CA GLU A 252 23.28 -17.08 9.63
C GLU A 252 22.71 -17.15 8.22
N GLU A 253 21.55 -16.53 8.04
CA GLU A 253 20.87 -16.42 6.75
C GLU A 253 21.08 -15.02 6.19
N THR A 254 21.59 -14.95 4.97
CA THR A 254 21.73 -13.71 4.20
C THR A 254 20.90 -13.79 2.94
N ARG A 255 20.09 -12.75 2.71
CA ARG A 255 19.22 -12.61 1.54
C ARG A 255 19.75 -11.53 0.61
N ARG A 256 19.65 -11.77 -0.70
CA ARG A 256 20.02 -10.79 -1.73
C ARG A 256 18.96 -10.76 -2.82
N ILE A 257 18.56 -9.56 -3.24
CA ILE A 257 17.63 -9.41 -4.36
C ILE A 257 18.37 -9.75 -5.65
N THR A 258 17.87 -10.75 -6.38
CA THR A 258 18.39 -11.12 -7.72
C THR A 258 17.53 -10.53 -8.83
N ARG A 259 16.23 -10.32 -8.58
CA ARG A 259 15.32 -9.67 -9.50
C ARG A 259 14.28 -8.86 -8.75
N LEU A 260 14.14 -7.58 -9.10
CA LEU A 260 13.04 -6.73 -8.62
C LEU A 260 11.78 -6.95 -9.48
N PRO A 261 10.58 -6.88 -8.88
CA PRO A 261 9.33 -6.80 -9.62
C PRO A 261 9.16 -5.39 -10.22
N GLU A 262 8.29 -5.25 -11.21
CA GLU A 262 7.94 -3.93 -11.75
C GLU A 262 7.21 -3.06 -10.72
N TYR A 263 6.34 -3.69 -9.91
CA TYR A 263 5.67 -3.06 -8.77
C TYR A 263 6.14 -3.71 -7.48
N LEU A 264 7.00 -3.00 -6.76
CA LEU A 264 7.52 -3.43 -5.47
C LEU A 264 6.60 -2.97 -4.33
N PHE A 265 6.12 -3.93 -3.54
CA PHE A 265 5.38 -3.67 -2.31
C PHE A 265 6.31 -3.76 -1.11
N VAL A 266 6.21 -2.77 -0.22
CA VAL A 266 7.00 -2.73 1.02
C VAL A 266 6.05 -2.60 2.20
N HIS A 267 6.09 -3.59 3.07
CA HIS A 267 5.34 -3.59 4.33
C HIS A 267 6.18 -2.96 5.44
N PHE A 268 5.70 -1.84 5.99
CA PHE A 268 6.30 -1.22 7.17
C PHE A 268 5.83 -1.94 8.43
N VAL A 269 6.69 -2.77 9.03
CA VAL A 269 6.40 -3.54 10.24
C VAL A 269 6.37 -2.59 11.44
N ARG A 270 5.22 -1.96 11.66
CA ARG A 270 5.03 -0.95 12.71
C ARG A 270 4.53 -1.50 14.03
N PHE A 271 4.03 -2.73 14.05
CA PHE A 271 3.48 -3.33 15.24
C PHE A 271 4.42 -4.40 15.78
N TYR A 272 4.69 -4.33 17.08
CA TYR A 272 5.46 -5.34 17.80
C TYR A 272 4.78 -5.69 19.11
N TRP A 273 5.06 -6.88 19.61
CA TRP A 273 4.56 -7.34 20.86
C TRP A 273 5.44 -6.85 22.00
N ARG A 274 4.88 -6.06 22.92
CA ARG A 274 5.57 -5.66 24.16
C ARG A 274 5.25 -6.65 25.25
N SER A 275 6.23 -7.48 25.59
CA SER A 275 6.11 -8.53 26.61
C SER A 275 5.90 -7.95 28.03
N ASP A 276 6.47 -6.76 28.30
CA ASP A 276 6.34 -6.07 29.60
C ASP A 276 4.90 -5.65 29.94
N ILE A 277 4.11 -5.28 28.93
CA ILE A 277 2.70 -4.88 29.09
C ILE A 277 1.72 -5.86 28.44
N ASN A 278 2.23 -6.95 27.87
CA ASN A 278 1.46 -7.98 27.17
C ASN A 278 0.47 -7.41 26.14
N LYS A 279 0.94 -6.45 25.32
CA LYS A 279 0.12 -5.74 24.32
C LYS A 279 0.87 -5.51 23.01
N LYS A 280 0.12 -5.59 21.90
CA LYS A 280 0.58 -5.14 20.58
C LYS A 280 0.72 -3.61 20.60
N THR A 281 1.90 -3.09 20.34
CA THR A 281 2.23 -1.66 20.40
C THR A 281 2.69 -1.18 19.03
N LYS A 282 2.28 0.04 18.66
CA LYS A 282 2.62 0.65 17.38
C LYS A 282 3.84 1.57 17.51
N ILE A 283 4.83 1.38 16.64
CA ILE A 283 5.99 2.26 16.52
C ILE A 283 5.61 3.49 15.68
N MET A 284 5.58 4.67 16.32
CA MET A 284 5.19 5.94 15.70
C MET A 284 6.37 6.69 15.07
N ARG A 285 7.43 5.97 14.72
CA ARG A 285 8.63 6.57 14.14
C ARG A 285 8.40 7.03 12.70
N LYS A 286 8.96 8.18 12.36
CA LYS A 286 9.01 8.68 10.98
C LYS A 286 10.13 7.93 10.23
N VAL A 287 9.77 7.28 9.15
CA VAL A 287 10.71 6.58 8.26
C VAL A 287 10.69 7.28 6.91
N LYS A 288 11.85 7.67 6.42
CA LYS A 288 12.02 8.26 5.09
C LYS A 288 11.98 7.15 4.04
N PHE A 289 11.43 7.45 2.89
CA PHE A 289 11.45 6.56 1.72
C PHE A 289 11.85 7.38 0.48
N PRO A 290 12.52 6.77 -0.51
CA PRO A 290 12.88 7.43 -1.74
C PRO A 290 11.61 7.83 -2.51
N LYS A 291 11.71 8.92 -3.28
CA LYS A 291 10.62 9.38 -4.15
C LYS A 291 10.85 8.98 -5.61
N GLU A 292 12.10 8.64 -5.92
CA GLU A 292 12.60 8.19 -7.24
C GLU A 292 13.55 7.01 -7.04
#